data_a0ec6618f3543955f148bca0a1bf94ee
#
_entry.id   a0ec6618f3543955f148bca0a1bf94ee
#
_cell.length_a   1.000
_cell.length_b   1.000
_cell.length_c   1.000
_cell.angle_alpha   90.00
_cell.angle_beta   90.00
_cell.angle_gamma   90.00
#
_symmetry.space_group_name_H-M   'P 1'
#
loop_
_entity.id
_entity.type
_entity.pdbx_description
1 polymer ?
#
loop_
_entity_poly.entity_id
_entity_poly.type
_entity_poly.pdbx_seq_one_letter_code
_entity_poly.pdbx_strand_id
1 'polypeptide(L)'
;MITAQHIRRCRKLILSGLIILILNGACPVGAQVPGQVPPPLVEVAVISEAAVNPPMTHVGRVEAIQSVDVQARVQGYLEQVKFSEGGRVKAGDLLYVIEQAPYMAQVNADKAKTAQAQAALNKARQYRERLQNVRSGGVSKTDLETALADEEEAQAQVDQAIATLDVSRLNLDYTTIKAPISGRIGVSNFTQGNLVSQESGALARIVQLNPIRVVYSVSETDRVDVLLSIQDQGKSFNDAKTDIVPRLRLPNGTLYPIPGRIEFADNEVDRNTGTVAVRAVFANPNELLLPGQFVTVELSLADPQKMPMVPQRAV
;
A
#
# COMPACT_ATOMS: atom_id res chain seq x y z
N MET A 1 27.87 -42.92 -22.80
CA MET A 1 29.23 -43.25 -22.37
C MET A 1 29.10 -43.64 -20.90
N ILE A 2 29.09 -44.95 -20.62
CA ILE A 2 30.18 -45.72 -19.97
C ILE A 2 30.10 -45.53 -18.46
N THR A 3 29.93 -46.46 -17.56
CA THR A 3 29.97 -47.95 -17.40
C THR A 3 29.69 -48.18 -15.92
N ALA A 4 28.82 -49.01 -15.43
CA ALA A 4 28.83 -50.49 -15.32
C ALA A 4 29.96 -51.06 -14.41
N GLN A 5 29.48 -52.02 -13.59
CA GLN A 5 30.26 -53.15 -13.00
C GLN A 5 30.80 -52.90 -11.55
N HIS A 6 30.67 -53.81 -10.60
CA HIS A 6 30.88 -55.26 -10.51
C HIS A 6 30.16 -55.81 -9.27
N ILE A 7 29.30 -56.80 -9.22
CA ILE A 7 29.36 -58.26 -9.46
C ILE A 7 30.50 -59.01 -8.73
N ARG A 8 30.03 -59.98 -7.96
CA ARG A 8 30.56 -61.36 -7.69
C ARG A 8 31.09 -61.61 -6.30
N ARG A 9 30.51 -62.58 -5.67
CA ARG A 9 30.63 -64.04 -5.60
C ARG A 9 31.36 -64.51 -4.35
N CYS A 10 30.76 -65.49 -3.66
CA CYS A 10 31.21 -66.88 -3.40
C CYS A 10 30.38 -67.46 -2.26
N ARG A 11 29.61 -68.39 -2.35
CA ARG A 11 29.44 -69.83 -2.67
C ARG A 11 30.57 -70.69 -2.17
N LYS A 12 30.24 -71.65 -1.25
CA LYS A 12 30.59 -73.08 -1.16
C LYS A 12 30.40 -73.54 0.28
N LEU A 13 29.46 -74.48 0.60
CA LEU A 13 29.50 -75.93 0.49
C LEU A 13 30.43 -76.62 1.52
N ILE A 14 29.88 -77.52 2.28
CA ILE A 14 30.16 -78.98 2.47
C ILE A 14 29.64 -79.40 3.80
N LEU A 15 28.59 -80.21 3.96
CA LEU A 15 28.36 -81.64 3.85
C LEU A 15 29.05 -82.44 4.99
N SER A 16 28.23 -83.31 5.60
CA SER A 16 28.51 -84.61 6.21
C SER A 16 28.54 -84.71 7.76
N GLY A 17 27.71 -85.67 8.26
CA GLY A 17 27.98 -86.38 9.49
C GLY A 17 26.73 -86.90 10.20
N LEU A 18 26.15 -87.94 9.68
CA LEU A 18 25.16 -88.85 10.27
C LEU A 18 25.77 -89.64 11.42
N ILE A 19 25.22 -89.62 12.62
CA ILE A 19 25.31 -90.77 13.59
C ILE A 19 24.06 -90.75 14.50
N ILE A 20 23.33 -91.83 14.44
CA ILE A 20 22.21 -92.27 15.27
C ILE A 20 22.72 -92.69 16.61
N LEU A 21 22.07 -92.24 17.71
CA LEU A 21 22.01 -93.01 18.94
C LEU A 21 20.67 -92.79 19.65
N ILE A 22 19.91 -93.88 19.70
CA ILE A 22 18.66 -94.02 20.48
C ILE A 22 19.03 -94.28 21.93
N LEU A 23 18.49 -93.55 22.89
CA LEU A 23 18.26 -94.08 24.22
C LEU A 23 17.09 -93.37 24.92
N ASN A 24 16.21 -94.19 25.38
CA ASN A 24 15.03 -93.92 26.23
C ASN A 24 15.26 -92.96 27.37
N GLY A 25 14.26 -92.25 27.76
CA GLY A 25 14.22 -91.72 29.12
C GLY A 25 13.09 -90.71 29.38
N ALA A 26 12.01 -91.22 29.93
CA ALA A 26 11.08 -90.52 30.85
C ALA A 26 10.55 -89.12 30.54
N CYS A 27 9.28 -89.02 30.21
CA CYS A 27 8.51 -87.77 30.30
C CYS A 27 8.46 -87.23 31.74
N PRO A 28 8.81 -86.00 31.95
CA PRO A 28 8.25 -85.26 33.09
C PRO A 28 6.92 -84.60 32.61
N VAL A 29 5.85 -84.87 33.32
CA VAL A 29 4.59 -84.10 33.23
C VAL A 29 4.91 -82.66 33.60
N GLY A 30 5.05 -81.83 32.62
CA GLY A 30 5.19 -80.39 32.79
C GLY A 30 3.87 -79.81 33.24
N ALA A 31 3.86 -79.31 34.49
CA ALA A 31 2.78 -78.50 35.00
C ALA A 31 2.57 -77.33 34.00
N GLN A 32 1.42 -77.23 33.32
CA GLN A 32 1.00 -76.07 32.59
C GLN A 32 0.84 -74.92 33.58
N VAL A 33 1.79 -74.00 33.53
CA VAL A 33 1.61 -72.70 34.12
C VAL A 33 0.41 -72.05 33.40
N PRO A 34 -0.59 -71.51 34.12
CA PRO A 34 -1.73 -70.82 33.50
C PRO A 34 -1.18 -69.71 32.61
N GLY A 35 -1.56 -69.75 31.30
CA GLY A 35 -1.04 -68.82 30.33
C GLY A 35 -1.20 -67.39 30.77
N GLN A 36 -0.06 -66.70 30.89
CA GLN A 36 -0.06 -65.24 30.84
C GLN A 36 -0.60 -64.87 29.45
N VAL A 37 -1.83 -64.37 29.43
CA VAL A 37 -2.41 -63.72 28.24
C VAL A 37 -1.48 -62.54 27.95
N PRO A 38 -0.81 -62.46 26.79
CA PRO A 38 0.03 -61.30 26.47
C PRO A 38 -0.83 -60.06 26.61
N PRO A 39 -0.28 -58.97 27.21
CA PRO A 39 -1.01 -57.73 27.35
C PRO A 39 -1.53 -57.30 25.98
N PRO A 40 -2.76 -56.78 25.90
CA PRO A 40 -3.32 -56.34 24.64
C PRO A 40 -2.39 -55.28 24.03
N LEU A 41 -2.17 -55.42 22.70
CA LEU A 41 -1.46 -54.42 21.93
C LEU A 41 -2.29 -53.12 21.95
N VAL A 42 -1.74 -52.10 22.62
CA VAL A 42 -2.34 -50.76 22.65
C VAL A 42 -1.58 -49.89 21.67
N GLU A 43 -2.33 -49.24 20.79
CA GLU A 43 -1.78 -48.21 19.89
C GLU A 43 -1.63 -46.94 20.71
N VAL A 44 -0.40 -46.44 20.82
CA VAL A 44 -0.09 -45.21 21.56
C VAL A 44 0.09 -44.08 20.54
N ALA A 45 -0.60 -42.96 20.73
CA ALA A 45 -0.40 -41.75 19.98
C ALA A 45 0.44 -40.78 20.78
N VAL A 46 1.45 -40.19 20.14
CA VAL A 46 2.24 -39.13 20.77
C VAL A 46 1.38 -37.87 20.82
N ILE A 47 1.17 -37.35 22.00
CA ILE A 47 0.47 -36.07 22.20
C ILE A 47 1.37 -34.96 21.68
N SER A 48 0.90 -34.19 20.69
CA SER A 48 1.58 -32.99 20.20
C SER A 48 0.84 -31.73 20.66
N GLU A 49 1.58 -30.72 21.04
CA GLU A 49 1.01 -29.41 21.30
C GLU A 49 0.62 -28.75 19.98
N ALA A 50 -0.62 -28.31 19.87
CA ALA A 50 -1.10 -27.54 18.73
C ALA A 50 -1.80 -26.26 19.20
N ALA A 51 -1.83 -25.25 18.36
CA ALA A 51 -2.58 -24.03 18.63
C ALA A 51 -4.07 -24.34 18.72
N VAL A 52 -4.72 -23.91 19.79
CA VAL A 52 -6.13 -24.22 20.08
C VAL A 52 -7.05 -23.43 19.17
N ASN A 53 -6.65 -22.25 18.78
CA ASN A 53 -7.43 -21.38 17.91
C ASN A 53 -6.88 -21.44 16.48
N PRO A 54 -7.55 -22.16 15.56
CA PRO A 54 -7.19 -22.11 14.16
C PRO A 54 -7.33 -20.67 13.64
N PRO A 55 -6.50 -20.25 12.67
CA PRO A 55 -6.61 -18.92 12.11
C PRO A 55 -7.98 -18.72 11.46
N MET A 56 -8.62 -17.59 11.75
CA MET A 56 -9.84 -17.18 11.02
C MET A 56 -9.44 -16.78 9.61
N THR A 57 -10.19 -17.26 8.62
CA THR A 57 -9.92 -17.02 7.20
C THR A 57 -11.01 -16.18 6.57
N HIS A 58 -10.62 -15.10 5.91
CA HIS A 58 -11.53 -14.20 5.21
C HIS A 58 -11.02 -13.95 3.79
N VAL A 59 -11.93 -13.77 2.85
CA VAL A 59 -11.56 -13.32 1.50
C VAL A 59 -11.34 -11.81 1.56
N GLY A 60 -10.16 -11.37 1.12
CA GLY A 60 -9.81 -9.97 1.04
C GLY A 60 -9.52 -9.53 -0.39
N ARG A 61 -9.69 -8.24 -0.63
CA ARG A 61 -9.33 -7.58 -1.88
C ARG A 61 -8.17 -6.62 -1.64
N VAL A 62 -7.18 -6.71 -2.49
CA VAL A 62 -6.03 -5.80 -2.46
C VAL A 62 -6.43 -4.46 -3.04
N GLU A 63 -6.10 -3.37 -2.34
CA GLU A 63 -6.37 -2.00 -2.76
C GLU A 63 -5.11 -1.14 -2.60
N ALA A 64 -4.97 -0.15 -3.47
CA ALA A 64 -3.94 0.86 -3.29
C ALA A 64 -4.32 1.80 -2.15
N ILE A 65 -3.34 2.21 -1.33
CA ILE A 65 -3.58 3.24 -0.32
C ILE A 65 -3.83 4.59 -0.99
N GLN A 66 -3.05 4.90 -2.04
CA GLN A 66 -3.22 6.10 -2.84
C GLN A 66 -3.21 5.73 -4.33
N SER A 67 -4.14 6.32 -5.06
CA SER A 67 -4.22 6.23 -6.52
C SER A 67 -4.63 7.60 -7.05
N VAL A 68 -3.87 8.15 -7.98
CA VAL A 68 -4.11 9.48 -8.53
C VAL A 68 -4.13 9.43 -10.05
N ASP A 69 -5.17 9.98 -10.63
CA ASP A 69 -5.27 10.22 -12.05
C ASP A 69 -4.61 11.56 -12.38
N VAL A 70 -3.53 11.51 -13.13
CA VAL A 70 -2.79 12.69 -13.58
C VAL A 70 -3.55 13.34 -14.73
N GLN A 71 -3.90 14.62 -14.60
CA GLN A 71 -4.68 15.36 -15.58
C GLN A 71 -3.99 16.67 -15.96
N ALA A 72 -4.22 17.13 -17.19
CA ALA A 72 -3.82 18.46 -17.62
C ALA A 72 -4.71 19.52 -16.96
N ARG A 73 -4.11 20.63 -16.54
CA ARG A 73 -4.83 21.80 -16.00
C ARG A 73 -4.91 22.95 -16.98
N VAL A 74 -4.13 22.88 -18.06
CA VAL A 74 -4.08 23.86 -19.15
C VAL A 74 -4.15 23.12 -20.47
N GLN A 75 -4.57 23.83 -21.51
CA GLN A 75 -4.68 23.30 -22.87
C GLN A 75 -3.38 23.51 -23.63
N GLY A 76 -2.95 22.55 -24.42
CA GLY A 76 -1.81 22.67 -25.32
C GLY A 76 -1.37 21.34 -25.90
N TYR A 77 -0.41 21.36 -26.80
CA TYR A 77 0.15 20.15 -27.37
C TYR A 77 1.14 19.52 -26.39
N LEU A 78 1.12 18.19 -26.29
CA LEU A 78 2.04 17.44 -25.47
C LEU A 78 3.41 17.40 -26.15
N GLU A 79 4.38 18.16 -25.63
CA GLU A 79 5.72 18.21 -26.22
C GLU A 79 6.60 17.03 -25.79
N GLN A 80 6.47 16.58 -24.54
CA GLN A 80 7.33 15.53 -24.02
C GLN A 80 6.60 14.64 -23.02
N VAL A 81 6.91 13.34 -23.08
CA VAL A 81 6.59 12.33 -22.07
C VAL A 81 7.91 11.85 -21.46
N LYS A 82 8.11 12.04 -20.16
CA LYS A 82 9.39 11.88 -19.46
C LYS A 82 9.46 10.65 -18.55
N PHE A 83 8.57 9.72 -18.69
CA PHE A 83 8.57 8.47 -17.93
C PHE A 83 8.47 7.27 -18.85
N SER A 84 8.79 6.09 -18.31
CA SER A 84 8.51 4.82 -18.97
C SER A 84 7.22 4.23 -18.42
N GLU A 85 6.33 3.78 -19.29
CA GLU A 85 5.08 3.12 -18.91
C GLU A 85 5.35 1.91 -18.03
N GLY A 86 4.55 1.75 -16.96
CA GLY A 86 4.77 0.73 -15.95
C GLY A 86 5.99 0.96 -15.05
N GLY A 87 6.71 2.07 -15.21
CA GLY A 87 7.87 2.44 -14.41
C GLY A 87 7.51 2.96 -13.02
N ARG A 88 8.50 3.07 -12.14
CA ARG A 88 8.38 3.73 -10.84
C ARG A 88 8.67 5.21 -11.00
N VAL A 89 7.84 6.02 -10.33
CA VAL A 89 8.00 7.47 -10.24
C VAL A 89 7.99 7.90 -8.78
N LYS A 90 8.73 8.97 -8.48
CA LYS A 90 8.72 9.63 -7.17
C LYS A 90 7.87 10.89 -7.24
N ALA A 91 7.28 11.27 -6.11
CA ALA A 91 6.61 12.57 -6.01
C ALA A 91 7.57 13.69 -6.43
N GLY A 92 7.10 14.57 -7.33
CA GLY A 92 7.90 15.64 -7.92
C GLY A 92 8.59 15.31 -9.25
N ASP A 93 8.67 14.03 -9.64
CA ASP A 93 9.26 13.64 -10.94
C ASP A 93 8.46 14.25 -12.09
N LEU A 94 9.18 14.72 -13.12
CA LEU A 94 8.59 15.28 -14.32
C LEU A 94 7.97 14.15 -15.17
N LEU A 95 6.68 14.28 -15.46
CA LEU A 95 5.92 13.30 -16.24
C LEU A 95 5.66 13.79 -17.67
N TYR A 96 5.09 14.99 -17.79
CA TYR A 96 4.71 15.55 -19.07
C TYR A 96 5.11 17.01 -19.17
N VAL A 97 5.39 17.45 -20.39
CA VAL A 97 5.56 18.86 -20.72
C VAL A 97 4.56 19.19 -21.82
N ILE A 98 3.69 20.16 -21.54
CA ILE A 98 2.77 20.77 -22.49
C ILE A 98 3.49 21.98 -23.12
N GLU A 99 3.15 22.34 -24.34
CA GLU A 99 3.70 23.47 -25.06
C GLU A 99 3.74 24.74 -24.21
N GLN A 100 4.97 25.21 -23.89
CA GLN A 100 5.19 26.31 -22.96
C GLN A 100 5.22 27.68 -23.67
N ALA A 101 5.50 27.70 -24.96
CA ALA A 101 5.75 28.95 -25.68
C ALA A 101 4.63 29.99 -25.55
N PRO A 102 3.33 29.65 -25.69
CA PRO A 102 2.24 30.61 -25.53
C PRO A 102 2.16 31.16 -24.11
N TYR A 103 2.35 30.31 -23.10
CA TYR A 103 2.31 30.68 -21.69
C TYR A 103 3.48 31.56 -21.29
N MET A 104 4.70 31.28 -21.77
CA MET A 104 5.85 32.16 -21.57
C MET A 104 5.65 33.54 -22.20
N ALA A 105 5.06 33.60 -23.41
CA ALA A 105 4.74 34.85 -24.04
C ALA A 105 3.75 35.67 -23.19
N GLN A 106 2.71 35.02 -22.65
CA GLN A 106 1.74 35.67 -21.79
C GLN A 106 2.37 36.20 -20.49
N VAL A 107 3.22 35.41 -19.82
CA VAL A 107 3.97 35.85 -18.63
C VAL A 107 4.83 37.07 -18.95
N ASN A 108 5.50 37.10 -20.10
CA ASN A 108 6.33 38.24 -20.49
C ASN A 108 5.47 39.49 -20.77
N ALA A 109 4.29 39.35 -21.39
CA ALA A 109 3.36 40.45 -21.62
C ALA A 109 2.85 41.04 -20.28
N ASP A 110 2.44 40.18 -19.33
CA ASP A 110 1.91 40.62 -18.05
C ASP A 110 3.01 41.18 -17.13
N LYS A 111 4.26 40.68 -17.24
CA LYS A 111 5.42 41.28 -16.61
C LYS A 111 5.66 42.71 -17.13
N ALA A 112 5.51 42.93 -18.42
CA ALA A 112 5.65 44.28 -18.99
C ALA A 112 4.54 45.25 -18.51
N LYS A 113 3.29 44.76 -18.37
CA LYS A 113 2.16 45.51 -17.81
C LYS A 113 2.42 45.85 -16.31
N THR A 114 2.95 44.92 -15.56
CA THR A 114 3.32 45.18 -14.16
C THR A 114 4.42 46.26 -14.05
N ALA A 115 5.44 46.24 -14.93
CA ALA A 115 6.45 47.27 -14.98
C ALA A 115 5.88 48.64 -15.37
N GLN A 116 4.91 48.67 -16.30
CA GLN A 116 4.20 49.90 -16.69
C GLN A 116 3.42 50.49 -15.50
N ALA A 117 2.63 49.64 -14.79
CA ALA A 117 1.85 50.08 -13.61
C ALA A 117 2.80 50.61 -12.50
N GLN A 118 3.91 49.93 -12.28
CA GLN A 118 4.92 50.38 -11.30
C GLN A 118 5.55 51.74 -11.67
N ALA A 119 5.79 52.01 -12.94
CA ALA A 119 6.27 53.30 -13.41
C ALA A 119 5.21 54.41 -13.19
N ALA A 120 3.91 54.09 -13.42
CA ALA A 120 2.82 55.03 -13.12
C ALA A 120 2.72 55.35 -11.62
N LEU A 121 2.81 54.35 -10.75
CA LEU A 121 2.86 54.54 -9.29
C LEU A 121 4.03 55.39 -8.87
N ASN A 122 5.22 55.13 -9.39
CA ASN A 122 6.41 55.92 -9.07
C ASN A 122 6.24 57.40 -9.48
N LYS A 123 5.61 57.65 -10.63
CA LYS A 123 5.26 59.00 -11.09
C LYS A 123 4.26 59.67 -10.13
N ALA A 124 3.18 59.01 -9.73
CA ALA A 124 2.18 59.53 -8.81
C ALA A 124 2.81 59.84 -7.43
N ARG A 125 3.62 58.89 -6.91
CA ARG A 125 4.35 59.09 -5.64
C ARG A 125 5.30 60.29 -5.67
N GLN A 126 6.08 60.43 -6.71
CA GLN A 126 6.97 61.58 -6.87
C GLN A 126 6.19 62.90 -7.01
N TYR A 127 5.01 62.87 -7.62
CA TYR A 127 4.15 64.05 -7.72
C TYR A 127 3.63 64.47 -6.35
N ARG A 128 3.07 63.53 -5.59
CA ARG A 128 2.58 63.74 -4.21
C ARG A 128 3.72 64.27 -3.31
N GLU A 129 4.94 63.68 -3.35
CA GLU A 129 6.08 64.08 -2.56
C GLU A 129 6.51 65.50 -2.90
N ARG A 130 6.47 65.88 -4.17
CA ARG A 130 6.79 67.28 -4.56
C ARG A 130 5.78 68.26 -3.99
N LEU A 131 4.46 67.96 -4.02
CA LEU A 131 3.42 68.81 -3.43
C LEU A 131 3.56 68.91 -1.92
N GLN A 132 3.92 67.85 -1.23
CA GLN A 132 4.15 67.87 0.22
C GLN A 132 5.35 68.71 0.63
N ASN A 133 6.39 68.81 -0.21
CA ASN A 133 7.61 69.56 0.07
C ASN A 133 7.55 71.07 -0.31
N VAL A 134 6.42 71.54 -0.87
CA VAL A 134 6.22 72.96 -1.15
C VAL A 134 5.95 73.70 0.17
N ARG A 135 6.54 74.89 0.34
CA ARG A 135 6.34 75.74 1.54
C ARG A 135 4.87 75.95 1.83
N SER A 136 4.54 76.02 3.14
CA SER A 136 3.17 76.23 3.63
C SER A 136 2.53 77.46 2.95
N GLY A 137 1.35 77.20 2.31
CA GLY A 137 0.54 78.19 1.60
C GLY A 137 0.72 78.18 0.06
N GLY A 138 1.61 77.36 -0.53
CA GLY A 138 1.83 77.28 -1.96
C GLY A 138 1.05 76.16 -2.68
N VAL A 139 0.37 75.27 -1.94
CA VAL A 139 -0.39 74.12 -2.49
C VAL A 139 -1.82 74.13 -1.86
N SER A 140 -2.82 73.91 -2.68
CA SER A 140 -4.20 73.76 -2.19
C SER A 140 -4.35 72.38 -1.48
N LYS A 141 -5.14 72.34 -0.42
CA LYS A 141 -5.49 71.11 0.28
C LYS A 141 -6.11 70.06 -0.68
N THR A 142 -6.95 70.55 -1.58
CA THR A 142 -7.58 69.74 -2.62
C THR A 142 -6.56 69.09 -3.57
N ASP A 143 -5.49 69.83 -3.95
CA ASP A 143 -4.44 69.26 -4.84
C ASP A 143 -3.68 68.15 -4.15
N LEU A 144 -3.42 68.24 -2.84
CA LEU A 144 -2.78 67.17 -2.07
C LEU A 144 -3.68 65.96 -1.91
N GLU A 145 -4.98 66.18 -1.63
CA GLU A 145 -5.99 65.11 -1.52
C GLU A 145 -6.10 64.38 -2.88
N THR A 146 -6.12 65.09 -4.00
CA THR A 146 -6.12 64.49 -5.36
C THR A 146 -4.88 63.67 -5.61
N ALA A 147 -3.68 64.22 -5.28
CA ALA A 147 -2.43 63.49 -5.49
C ALA A 147 -2.32 62.23 -4.63
N LEU A 148 -2.93 62.23 -3.42
CA LEU A 148 -3.03 61.01 -2.59
C LEU A 148 -3.96 59.97 -3.24
N ALA A 149 -5.13 60.41 -3.73
CA ALA A 149 -6.06 59.51 -4.44
C ALA A 149 -5.44 58.91 -5.72
N ASP A 150 -4.70 59.71 -6.48
CA ASP A 150 -3.97 59.28 -7.68
C ASP A 150 -2.90 58.21 -7.35
N GLU A 151 -2.16 58.40 -6.21
CA GLU A 151 -1.20 57.41 -5.75
C GLU A 151 -1.89 56.10 -5.31
N GLU A 152 -2.99 56.20 -4.58
CA GLU A 152 -3.75 55.02 -4.14
C GLU A 152 -4.33 54.26 -5.36
N GLU A 153 -4.86 54.98 -6.35
CA GLU A 153 -5.33 54.37 -7.62
C GLU A 153 -4.18 53.68 -8.34
N ALA A 154 -3.04 54.33 -8.49
CA ALA A 154 -1.85 53.75 -9.13
C ALA A 154 -1.31 52.54 -8.37
N GLN A 155 -1.39 52.54 -7.02
CA GLN A 155 -1.05 51.36 -6.22
C GLN A 155 -2.00 50.19 -6.51
N ALA A 156 -3.30 50.46 -6.53
CA ALA A 156 -4.30 49.42 -6.85
C ALA A 156 -4.09 48.83 -8.26
N GLN A 157 -3.65 49.64 -9.24
CA GLN A 157 -3.32 49.19 -10.59
C GLN A 157 -2.09 48.25 -10.57
N VAL A 158 -1.05 48.56 -9.73
CA VAL A 158 0.11 47.67 -9.55
C VAL A 158 -0.33 46.34 -8.96
N ASP A 159 -1.17 46.35 -7.92
CA ASP A 159 -1.65 45.13 -7.26
C ASP A 159 -2.46 44.26 -8.22
N GLN A 160 -3.31 44.90 -9.06
CA GLN A 160 -4.05 44.20 -10.11
C GLN A 160 -3.12 43.58 -11.15
N ALA A 161 -2.09 44.30 -11.60
CA ALA A 161 -1.14 43.80 -12.57
C ALA A 161 -0.29 42.64 -12.04
N ILE A 162 0.09 42.68 -10.75
CA ILE A 162 0.78 41.58 -10.05
C ILE A 162 -0.11 40.34 -10.00
N ALA A 163 -1.37 40.51 -9.57
CA ALA A 163 -2.32 39.38 -9.51
C ALA A 163 -2.51 38.71 -10.89
N THR A 164 -2.60 39.52 -11.97
CA THR A 164 -2.69 38.99 -13.34
C THR A 164 -1.42 38.23 -13.75
N LEU A 165 -0.25 38.77 -13.42
CA LEU A 165 1.04 38.12 -13.67
C LEU A 165 1.17 36.79 -12.94
N ASP A 166 0.68 36.72 -11.71
CA ASP A 166 0.75 35.50 -10.92
C ASP A 166 -0.16 34.40 -11.48
N VAL A 167 -1.35 34.75 -12.02
CA VAL A 167 -2.20 33.80 -12.77
C VAL A 167 -1.47 33.29 -14.02
N SER A 168 -0.81 34.12 -14.76
CA SER A 168 -0.05 33.72 -15.94
C SER A 168 1.13 32.80 -15.60
N ARG A 169 1.83 33.08 -14.50
CA ARG A 169 2.90 32.19 -13.99
C ARG A 169 2.36 30.84 -13.57
N LEU A 170 1.21 30.81 -12.88
CA LEU A 170 0.58 29.58 -12.45
C LEU A 170 0.17 28.72 -13.66
N ASN A 171 -0.37 29.34 -14.72
CA ASN A 171 -0.70 28.65 -15.96
C ASN A 171 0.56 28.09 -16.66
N LEU A 172 1.66 28.82 -16.64
CA LEU A 172 2.95 28.32 -17.14
C LEU A 172 3.47 27.15 -16.29
N ASP A 173 3.35 27.19 -14.97
CA ASP A 173 3.73 26.08 -14.10
C ASP A 173 2.88 24.82 -14.40
N TYR A 174 1.60 24.98 -14.67
CA TYR A 174 0.71 23.87 -15.05
C TYR A 174 1.06 23.21 -16.37
N THR A 175 1.89 23.82 -17.22
CA THR A 175 2.41 23.16 -18.43
C THR A 175 3.42 22.06 -18.11
N THR A 176 3.98 22.08 -16.90
CA THR A 176 4.96 21.13 -16.39
C THR A 176 4.27 20.19 -15.40
N ILE A 177 3.83 19.03 -15.88
CA ILE A 177 3.08 18.07 -15.06
C ILE A 177 4.05 17.15 -14.32
N LYS A 178 3.99 17.21 -12.98
CA LYS A 178 4.82 16.40 -12.07
C LYS A 178 3.97 15.35 -11.36
N ALA A 179 4.61 14.27 -10.92
CA ALA A 179 3.99 13.23 -10.14
C ALA A 179 3.54 13.76 -8.76
N PRO A 180 2.25 13.68 -8.41
CA PRO A 180 1.76 14.14 -7.11
C PRO A 180 2.10 13.18 -5.97
N ILE A 181 2.25 11.89 -6.28
CA ILE A 181 2.60 10.82 -5.34
C ILE A 181 3.71 9.94 -5.90
N SER A 182 4.43 9.25 -5.02
CA SER A 182 5.34 8.18 -5.42
C SER A 182 4.57 6.88 -5.65
N GLY A 183 4.90 6.15 -6.71
CA GLY A 183 4.23 4.91 -7.04
C GLY A 183 4.64 4.35 -8.40
N ARG A 184 3.83 3.47 -8.94
CA ARG A 184 3.97 2.94 -10.28
C ARG A 184 3.01 3.66 -11.21
N ILE A 185 3.54 4.22 -12.30
CA ILE A 185 2.74 4.89 -13.31
C ILE A 185 2.24 3.85 -14.31
N GLY A 186 0.98 3.99 -14.72
CA GLY A 186 0.37 3.15 -15.75
C GLY A 186 0.78 3.54 -17.17
N VAL A 187 -0.07 3.15 -18.11
CA VAL A 187 0.03 3.50 -19.52
C VAL A 187 -0.30 4.99 -19.70
N SER A 188 0.35 5.66 -20.63
CA SER A 188 -0.03 7.00 -21.08
C SER A 188 -1.18 6.91 -22.07
N ASN A 189 -2.28 7.59 -21.77
CA ASN A 189 -3.44 7.65 -22.69
C ASN A 189 -3.21 8.58 -23.87
N PHE A 190 -2.18 9.46 -23.79
CA PHE A 190 -1.84 10.44 -24.81
C PHE A 190 -0.35 10.34 -25.13
N THR A 191 -0.03 10.46 -26.41
CA THR A 191 1.33 10.46 -26.92
C THR A 191 1.79 11.88 -27.24
N GLN A 192 3.09 12.05 -27.39
CA GLN A 192 3.68 13.31 -27.87
C GLN A 192 2.99 13.80 -29.15
N GLY A 193 2.68 15.08 -29.23
CA GLY A 193 1.96 15.71 -30.35
C GLY A 193 0.43 15.74 -30.21
N ASN A 194 -0.16 15.05 -29.20
CA ASN A 194 -1.59 15.16 -28.93
C ASN A 194 -1.92 16.49 -28.24
N LEU A 195 -3.09 17.04 -28.61
CA LEU A 195 -3.68 18.15 -27.88
C LEU A 195 -4.32 17.62 -26.58
N VAL A 196 -3.98 18.22 -25.46
CA VAL A 196 -4.54 17.89 -24.13
C VAL A 196 -5.17 19.14 -23.50
N SER A 197 -6.17 18.92 -22.64
CA SER A 197 -6.89 19.96 -21.90
C SER A 197 -7.45 19.40 -20.59
N GLN A 198 -8.13 20.22 -19.80
CA GLN A 198 -8.83 19.77 -18.60
C GLN A 198 -9.94 18.74 -18.91
N GLU A 199 -10.52 18.79 -20.12
CA GLU A 199 -11.59 17.88 -20.54
C GLU A 199 -11.05 16.56 -21.12
N SER A 200 -9.76 16.45 -21.37
CA SER A 200 -9.15 15.25 -21.95
C SER A 200 -9.18 14.02 -21.03
N GLY A 201 -9.52 14.22 -19.75
CA GLY A 201 -9.49 13.15 -18.75
C GLY A 201 -8.07 12.84 -18.25
N ALA A 202 -7.90 11.63 -17.74
CA ALA A 202 -6.63 11.19 -17.17
C ALA A 202 -5.57 10.96 -18.27
N LEU A 203 -4.42 11.61 -18.14
CA LEU A 203 -3.25 11.36 -19.01
C LEU A 203 -2.56 10.04 -18.66
N ALA A 204 -2.43 9.75 -17.37
CA ALA A 204 -1.94 8.50 -16.81
C ALA A 204 -2.46 8.34 -15.38
N ARG A 205 -2.34 7.13 -14.84
CA ARG A 205 -2.68 6.83 -13.45
C ARG A 205 -1.43 6.43 -12.69
N ILE A 206 -1.23 7.00 -11.50
CA ILE A 206 -0.17 6.60 -10.58
C ILE A 206 -0.80 5.87 -9.41
N VAL A 207 -0.25 4.71 -9.08
CA VAL A 207 -0.75 3.85 -8.01
C VAL A 207 0.37 3.56 -7.02
N GLN A 208 0.13 3.83 -5.75
CA GLN A 208 1.05 3.45 -4.68
C GLN A 208 0.92 1.94 -4.44
N LEU A 209 2.01 1.19 -4.67
CA LEU A 209 2.05 -0.26 -4.49
C LEU A 209 2.72 -0.68 -3.17
N ASN A 210 3.48 0.20 -2.53
CA ASN A 210 4.15 -0.09 -1.26
C ASN A 210 4.11 1.13 -0.33
N PRO A 211 3.54 1.01 0.87
CA PRO A 211 2.74 -0.13 1.34
C PRO A 211 1.42 -0.28 0.58
N ILE A 212 0.79 -1.46 0.71
CA ILE A 212 -0.48 -1.78 0.07
C ILE A 212 -1.52 -2.15 1.12
N ARG A 213 -2.79 -1.97 0.82
CA ARG A 213 -3.92 -2.26 1.71
C ARG A 213 -4.65 -3.50 1.23
N VAL A 214 -5.15 -4.28 2.17
CA VAL A 214 -6.11 -5.37 1.92
C VAL A 214 -7.37 -5.06 2.72
N VAL A 215 -8.50 -5.07 2.04
CA VAL A 215 -9.83 -4.91 2.65
C VAL A 215 -10.50 -6.27 2.67
N TYR A 216 -10.98 -6.68 3.82
CA TYR A 216 -11.71 -7.93 4.02
C TYR A 216 -12.87 -7.70 4.96
N SER A 217 -13.91 -8.54 4.82
CA SER A 217 -15.13 -8.45 5.59
C SER A 217 -15.12 -9.48 6.71
N VAL A 218 -15.44 -9.04 7.92
CA VAL A 218 -15.59 -9.88 9.11
C VAL A 218 -17.07 -9.90 9.49
N SER A 219 -17.64 -11.05 9.81
CA SER A 219 -19.04 -11.15 10.24
C SER A 219 -19.26 -10.38 11.56
N GLU A 220 -20.47 -9.87 11.76
CA GLU A 220 -20.84 -9.21 13.01
C GLU A 220 -20.65 -10.16 14.22
N THR A 221 -20.97 -11.44 14.05
CA THR A 221 -20.79 -12.47 15.08
C THR A 221 -19.31 -12.60 15.47
N ASP A 222 -18.43 -12.83 14.48
CA ASP A 222 -16.99 -12.97 14.75
C ASP A 222 -16.40 -11.70 15.40
N ARG A 223 -16.90 -10.53 14.99
CA ARG A 223 -16.50 -9.25 15.56
C ARG A 223 -16.88 -9.16 17.04
N VAL A 224 -18.11 -9.54 17.41
CA VAL A 224 -18.59 -9.51 18.80
C VAL A 224 -17.78 -10.49 19.64
N ASP A 225 -17.54 -11.71 19.16
CA ASP A 225 -16.76 -12.72 19.87
C ASP A 225 -15.32 -12.23 20.14
N VAL A 226 -14.68 -11.61 19.15
CA VAL A 226 -13.36 -11.00 19.31
C VAL A 226 -13.40 -9.85 20.33
N LEU A 227 -14.39 -8.97 20.28
CA LEU A 227 -14.50 -7.86 21.21
C LEU A 227 -14.73 -8.32 22.65
N LEU A 228 -15.57 -9.34 22.86
CA LEU A 228 -15.80 -9.92 24.20
C LEU A 228 -14.51 -10.57 24.73
N SER A 229 -13.80 -11.33 23.90
CA SER A 229 -12.52 -11.94 24.30
C SER A 229 -11.44 -10.92 24.66
N ILE A 230 -11.43 -9.76 24.01
CA ILE A 230 -10.54 -8.63 24.31
C ILE A 230 -10.93 -7.97 25.62
N GLN A 231 -12.24 -7.77 25.84
CA GLN A 231 -12.77 -7.15 27.06
C GLN A 231 -12.50 -8.03 28.29
N ASP A 232 -12.63 -9.35 28.17
CA ASP A 232 -12.31 -10.31 29.24
C ASP A 232 -10.83 -10.25 29.65
N GLN A 233 -9.94 -9.85 28.73
CA GLN A 233 -8.52 -9.60 28.99
C GLN A 233 -8.25 -8.19 29.56
N GLY A 234 -9.26 -7.36 29.77
CA GLY A 234 -9.14 -5.99 30.26
C GLY A 234 -8.48 -5.01 29.26
N LYS A 235 -8.44 -5.37 27.98
CA LYS A 235 -7.83 -4.56 26.90
C LYS A 235 -8.90 -3.79 26.12
N SER A 236 -8.51 -2.67 25.52
CA SER A 236 -9.31 -1.99 24.50
C SER A 236 -9.03 -2.61 23.12
N PHE A 237 -9.96 -2.45 22.18
CA PHE A 237 -9.74 -2.90 20.78
C PHE A 237 -8.48 -2.28 20.17
N ASN A 238 -8.19 -1.02 20.49
CA ASN A 238 -6.99 -0.35 19.96
C ASN A 238 -5.69 -0.96 20.49
N ASP A 239 -5.71 -1.51 21.70
CA ASP A 239 -4.56 -2.17 22.29
C ASP A 239 -4.42 -3.61 21.73
N ALA A 240 -5.54 -4.28 21.55
CA ALA A 240 -5.59 -5.67 21.09
C ALA A 240 -5.38 -5.83 19.56
N LYS A 241 -5.61 -4.78 18.76
CA LYS A 241 -5.33 -4.87 17.31
C LYS A 241 -3.88 -5.18 16.98
N THR A 242 -2.94 -4.94 17.92
CA THR A 242 -1.53 -5.31 17.78
C THR A 242 -1.29 -6.79 18.06
N ASP A 243 -2.19 -7.43 18.80
CA ASP A 243 -2.11 -8.85 19.14
C ASP A 243 -2.66 -9.73 18.00
N ILE A 244 -3.40 -9.15 17.06
CA ILE A 244 -3.94 -9.84 15.89
C ILE A 244 -3.03 -9.59 14.70
N VAL A 245 -2.42 -10.65 14.19
CA VAL A 245 -1.50 -10.58 13.06
C VAL A 245 -2.19 -11.09 11.79
N PRO A 246 -2.53 -10.21 10.85
CA PRO A 246 -3.05 -10.62 9.56
C PRO A 246 -1.90 -11.15 8.67
N ARG A 247 -2.10 -12.33 8.10
CA ARG A 247 -1.25 -12.95 7.09
C ARG A 247 -2.04 -13.13 5.81
N LEU A 248 -1.36 -13.16 4.68
CA LEU A 248 -2.01 -13.34 3.38
C LEU A 248 -1.62 -14.68 2.78
N ARG A 249 -2.63 -15.37 2.25
CA ARG A 249 -2.42 -16.48 1.34
C ARG A 249 -2.79 -16.01 -0.06
N LEU A 250 -1.83 -16.11 -0.97
CA LEU A 250 -1.98 -15.72 -2.37
C LEU A 250 -2.89 -16.68 -3.12
N PRO A 251 -3.42 -16.30 -4.30
CA PRO A 251 -4.31 -17.16 -5.09
C PRO A 251 -3.71 -18.54 -5.47
N ASN A 252 -2.38 -18.63 -5.52
CA ASN A 252 -1.68 -19.90 -5.77
C ASN A 252 -1.47 -20.77 -4.51
N GLY A 253 -2.05 -20.37 -3.37
CA GLY A 253 -1.92 -21.07 -2.10
C GLY A 253 -0.65 -20.75 -1.30
N THR A 254 0.29 -19.96 -1.83
CA THR A 254 1.51 -19.60 -1.13
C THR A 254 1.24 -18.56 -0.05
N LEU A 255 1.86 -18.73 1.11
CA LEU A 255 1.79 -17.72 2.18
C LEU A 255 2.69 -16.52 1.82
N TYR A 256 2.13 -15.32 1.92
CA TYR A 256 2.90 -14.09 1.75
C TYR A 256 3.89 -13.92 2.90
N PRO A 257 5.18 -13.66 2.62
CA PRO A 257 6.23 -13.76 3.65
C PRO A 257 6.17 -12.65 4.71
N ILE A 258 5.57 -11.50 4.38
CA ILE A 258 5.54 -10.33 5.27
C ILE A 258 4.16 -10.25 5.92
N PRO A 259 4.06 -10.34 7.26
CA PRO A 259 2.80 -10.14 7.94
C PRO A 259 2.33 -8.69 7.82
N GLY A 260 1.03 -8.48 7.93
CA GLY A 260 0.41 -7.17 7.94
C GLY A 260 0.15 -6.66 9.35
N ARG A 261 -0.47 -5.49 9.37
CA ARG A 261 -1.03 -4.90 10.59
C ARG A 261 -2.43 -4.39 10.30
N ILE A 262 -3.33 -4.52 11.25
CA ILE A 262 -4.67 -3.95 11.14
C ILE A 262 -4.53 -2.42 11.26
N GLU A 263 -5.03 -1.71 10.26
CA GLU A 263 -5.04 -0.26 10.21
C GLU A 263 -6.33 0.28 10.84
N PHE A 264 -7.45 -0.25 10.35
CA PHE A 264 -8.77 0.26 10.69
C PHE A 264 -9.83 -0.84 10.54
N ALA A 265 -10.77 -0.89 11.47
CA ALA A 265 -12.03 -1.63 11.32
C ALA A 265 -13.15 -0.61 11.22
N ASP A 266 -14.06 -0.80 10.27
CA ASP A 266 -15.15 0.14 10.04
C ASP A 266 -16.05 0.21 11.28
N ASN A 267 -16.70 1.37 11.47
CA ASN A 267 -17.61 1.62 12.59
C ASN A 267 -19.07 1.35 12.22
N GLU A 268 -19.33 0.94 10.98
CA GLU A 268 -20.65 0.62 10.46
C GLU A 268 -20.68 -0.80 9.93
N VAL A 269 -21.80 -1.49 10.15
CA VAL A 269 -22.08 -2.81 9.59
C VAL A 269 -22.79 -2.63 8.25
N ASP A 270 -22.29 -3.25 7.19
CA ASP A 270 -23.01 -3.31 5.92
C ASP A 270 -24.30 -4.13 6.11
N ARG A 271 -25.45 -3.45 5.96
CA ARG A 271 -26.78 -4.01 6.20
C ARG A 271 -27.16 -5.14 5.23
N ASN A 272 -26.53 -5.17 4.06
CA ASN A 272 -26.86 -6.20 3.05
C ASN A 272 -26.12 -7.51 3.34
N THR A 273 -24.95 -7.43 3.94
CA THR A 273 -24.06 -8.59 4.15
C THR A 273 -23.90 -8.96 5.63
N GLY A 274 -24.30 -8.10 6.57
CA GLY A 274 -24.07 -8.30 8.01
C GLY A 274 -22.59 -8.35 8.38
N THR A 275 -21.75 -7.64 7.65
CA THR A 275 -20.29 -7.67 7.84
C THR A 275 -19.72 -6.29 8.10
N VAL A 276 -18.56 -6.26 8.75
CA VAL A 276 -17.76 -5.05 8.98
C VAL A 276 -16.49 -5.12 8.13
N ALA A 277 -16.21 -4.06 7.40
CA ALA A 277 -14.98 -3.97 6.60
C ALA A 277 -13.77 -3.69 7.50
N VAL A 278 -12.75 -4.51 7.39
CA VAL A 278 -11.47 -4.35 8.09
C VAL A 278 -10.37 -4.10 7.05
N ARG A 279 -9.54 -3.13 7.35
CA ARG A 279 -8.40 -2.73 6.50
C ARG A 279 -7.10 -3.09 7.18
N ALA A 280 -6.29 -3.89 6.51
CA ALA A 280 -4.94 -4.22 6.95
C ALA A 280 -3.91 -3.74 5.92
N VAL A 281 -2.78 -3.27 6.41
CA VAL A 281 -1.68 -2.76 5.60
C VAL A 281 -0.52 -3.73 5.62
N PHE A 282 0.04 -3.95 4.44
CA PHE A 282 1.15 -4.87 4.19
C PHE A 282 2.29 -4.14 3.47
N ALA A 283 3.52 -4.40 3.88
CA ALA A 283 4.66 -3.99 3.09
C ALA A 283 4.73 -4.82 1.81
N ASN A 284 4.97 -4.17 0.66
CA ASN A 284 4.98 -4.82 -0.65
C ASN A 284 6.22 -4.38 -1.47
N PRO A 285 7.44 -4.62 -0.97
CA PRO A 285 8.66 -4.13 -1.61
C PRO A 285 8.88 -4.69 -3.01
N ASN A 286 8.45 -5.93 -3.26
CA ASN A 286 8.58 -6.62 -4.53
C ASN A 286 7.38 -6.43 -5.47
N GLU A 287 6.39 -5.59 -5.08
CA GLU A 287 5.18 -5.31 -5.85
C GLU A 287 4.42 -6.59 -6.30
N LEU A 288 4.49 -7.65 -5.49
CA LEU A 288 3.83 -8.92 -5.75
C LEU A 288 2.30 -8.80 -5.62
N LEU A 289 1.85 -7.93 -4.71
CA LEU A 289 0.44 -7.62 -4.51
C LEU A 289 0.07 -6.45 -5.42
N LEU A 290 -0.96 -6.65 -6.24
CA LEU A 290 -1.50 -5.64 -7.13
C LEU A 290 -2.94 -5.29 -6.76
N PRO A 291 -3.35 -4.02 -6.85
CA PRO A 291 -4.74 -3.63 -6.62
C PRO A 291 -5.70 -4.42 -7.50
N GLY A 292 -6.81 -4.84 -6.92
CA GLY A 292 -7.81 -5.66 -7.58
C GLY A 292 -7.64 -7.17 -7.38
N GLN A 293 -6.49 -7.65 -6.91
CA GLN A 293 -6.31 -9.07 -6.59
C GLN A 293 -7.16 -9.49 -5.41
N PHE A 294 -7.65 -10.73 -5.44
CA PHE A 294 -8.25 -11.40 -4.30
C PHE A 294 -7.19 -12.23 -3.58
N VAL A 295 -7.21 -12.19 -2.27
CA VAL A 295 -6.30 -12.93 -1.38
C VAL A 295 -7.09 -13.50 -0.21
N THR A 296 -6.59 -14.55 0.42
CA THR A 296 -7.16 -15.04 1.68
C THR A 296 -6.39 -14.40 2.83
N VAL A 297 -7.10 -13.73 3.70
CA VAL A 297 -6.55 -13.13 4.93
C VAL A 297 -6.71 -14.16 6.05
N GLU A 298 -5.62 -14.55 6.66
CA GLU A 298 -5.55 -15.42 7.81
C GLU A 298 -5.25 -14.57 9.05
N LEU A 299 -6.19 -14.51 9.99
CA LEU A 299 -6.03 -13.79 11.24
C LEU A 299 -5.57 -14.78 12.31
N SER A 300 -4.40 -14.54 12.88
CA SER A 300 -3.86 -15.32 13.99
C SER A 300 -3.53 -14.42 15.17
N LEU A 301 -3.61 -14.94 16.37
CA LEU A 301 -3.06 -14.25 17.53
C LEU A 301 -1.52 -14.27 17.45
N ALA A 302 -0.90 -13.21 17.91
CA ALA A 302 0.57 -13.08 17.95
C ALA A 302 1.19 -14.15 18.87
N ASP A 303 0.48 -14.51 19.95
CA ASP A 303 0.88 -15.57 20.89
C ASP A 303 -0.29 -16.58 21.01
N PRO A 304 -0.35 -17.60 20.13
CA PRO A 304 -1.41 -18.61 20.19
C PRO A 304 -1.22 -19.52 21.39
N GLN A 305 -2.27 -19.70 22.19
CA GLN A 305 -2.28 -20.70 23.25
C GLN A 305 -2.08 -22.10 22.65
N LYS A 306 -1.07 -22.79 23.11
CA LYS A 306 -0.80 -24.18 22.75
C LYS A 306 -1.40 -25.10 23.79
N MET A 307 -2.17 -26.08 23.36
CA MET A 307 -2.69 -27.14 24.21
C MET A 307 -2.33 -28.52 23.65
N PRO A 308 -2.17 -29.54 24.52
CA PRO A 308 -1.97 -30.89 24.05
C PRO A 308 -3.21 -31.39 23.30
N MET A 309 -3.02 -31.82 22.05
CA MET A 309 -4.09 -32.35 21.19
C MET A 309 -4.06 -33.88 21.23
N VAL A 310 -5.21 -34.48 21.50
CA VAL A 310 -5.41 -35.94 21.54
C VAL A 310 -6.26 -36.31 20.33
N PRO A 311 -5.90 -37.33 19.55
CA PRO A 311 -6.77 -37.82 18.47
C PRO A 311 -8.14 -38.26 19.02
N GLN A 312 -9.23 -37.87 18.35
CA GLN A 312 -10.59 -38.16 18.78
C GLN A 312 -10.85 -39.67 19.00
N ARG A 313 -10.13 -40.55 18.28
CA ARG A 313 -10.19 -42.01 18.43
C ARG A 313 -9.50 -42.52 19.74
N ALA A 314 -8.80 -41.66 20.48
CA ALA A 314 -8.12 -42.00 21.72
C ALA A 314 -8.93 -41.58 22.94
N VAL A 315 -10.11 -40.97 22.76
CA VAL A 315 -11.09 -40.59 23.75
C VAL A 315 -12.38 -41.34 23.45
#